data_adcee4184fa49466767cff57a5d6cfd8
#
_entry.id   adcee4184fa49466767cff57a5d6cfd8
#
_cell.length_a   1.000
_cell.length_b   1.000
_cell.length_c   1.000
_cell.angle_alpha   90.00
_cell.angle_beta   90.00
_cell.angle_gamma   90.00
#
_symmetry.space_group_name_H-M   'P 1'
#
loop_
_entity.id
_entity.type
_entity.pdbx_description
1 polymer ?
#
loop_
_entity_poly.entity_id
_entity_poly.type
_entity_poly.pdbx_seq_one_letter_code
_entity_poly.pdbx_strand_id
1 'polypeptide(L)'
;DKRSAYFDDYVRRYTDMPNLVQLEERTLPDGRKVTVPGRYLRASDFNGKLGQDNNPEWKTVALDQNDRVVLPNGSIGFRWGAEGRSDAGKWNLESKEARGDNEVKLKLSLMEGHGEGGGSDYEVGEVAFPYFGGIDTPNFSANKQASAVDDVLVRHVPVRRIKLGKAGEERYALVATVFDLTAANYGVARGLPGENAATSYDHDTPYTPAWQEKITGVKRDQVIAVARQFADNADKTRGKSMVIIGAAMNHWYHSDMNYRGIINMLMMCGCIGQSGGGWAHYVGQEKLRPQTGWTALAFALDWVRPPRQMNSTSFFYAHTDQWRYERLGVEEILSPLADKSKFGGSMIDYNVRAERMGWLPSAPQLQTNPMQVVKDAQAQGMDPKDYAVKALKDGSLKMSCEDPDHPLNWPRNMFVWRSNILGSSGKGHEYFLKHLLGTSHGVQGKDLGAEDAKPTEVTWHDQAPEGKLDLLVTLDFRMSTTCLYSDIVLPTATWYEKNDLNTSDMHPFIHPLSTAVDPAWQSKSDWEIYK
;
A
#
# COMPACT_ATOMS: atom_id res chain seq x y z
N ASP A 1 19.65 -18.78 12.79
CA ASP A 1 19.31 -20.14 12.50
C ASP A 1 19.60 -20.51 11.04
N LYS A 2 19.55 -21.80 10.71
CA LYS A 2 19.88 -22.27 9.37
C LYS A 2 18.81 -21.84 8.38
N ARG A 3 19.20 -21.04 7.39
CA ARG A 3 18.33 -20.71 6.27
C ARG A 3 18.12 -21.96 5.41
N SER A 4 16.90 -22.21 4.99
CA SER A 4 16.66 -23.28 4.02
C SER A 4 17.24 -22.90 2.66
N ALA A 5 17.68 -23.88 1.89
CA ALA A 5 18.15 -23.64 0.51
C ALA A 5 17.07 -23.00 -0.36
N TYR A 6 15.82 -23.34 -0.09
CA TYR A 6 14.67 -22.76 -0.78
C TYR A 6 14.50 -21.26 -0.47
N PHE A 7 14.63 -20.86 0.80
CA PHE A 7 14.60 -19.45 1.18
C PHE A 7 15.75 -18.68 0.51
N ASP A 8 16.98 -19.19 0.56
CA ASP A 8 18.14 -18.54 -0.05
C ASP A 8 17.97 -18.34 -1.55
N ASP A 9 17.55 -19.36 -2.27
CA ASP A 9 17.32 -19.29 -3.71
C ASP A 9 16.20 -18.28 -4.04
N TYR A 10 15.10 -18.35 -3.30
CA TYR A 10 13.96 -17.47 -3.50
C TYR A 10 14.33 -16.00 -3.29
N VAL A 11 14.92 -15.65 -2.14
CA VAL A 11 15.20 -14.23 -1.81
C VAL A 11 16.27 -13.61 -2.68
N ARG A 12 17.24 -14.40 -3.16
CA ARG A 12 18.27 -13.91 -4.09
C ARG A 12 17.71 -13.55 -5.45
N ARG A 13 16.70 -14.27 -5.91
CA ARG A 13 16.16 -14.14 -7.28
C ARG A 13 14.99 -13.19 -7.38
N TYR A 14 14.10 -13.23 -6.39
CA TYR A 14 12.75 -12.64 -6.51
C TYR A 14 12.49 -11.48 -5.56
N THR A 15 13.46 -11.10 -4.75
CA THR A 15 13.31 -10.00 -3.80
C THR A 15 14.45 -8.99 -3.94
N ASP A 16 14.32 -7.86 -3.28
CA ASP A 16 15.35 -6.83 -3.17
C ASP A 16 16.38 -7.11 -2.06
N MET A 17 16.26 -8.23 -1.36
CA MET A 17 17.17 -8.57 -0.25
C MET A 17 18.65 -8.50 -0.57
N PRO A 18 19.13 -8.87 -1.78
CA PRO A 18 20.54 -8.72 -2.16
C PRO A 18 20.95 -7.29 -2.51
N ASN A 19 20.00 -6.38 -2.71
CA ASN A 19 20.31 -5.05 -3.21
C ASN A 19 21.04 -4.22 -2.15
N LEU A 20 21.90 -3.32 -2.64
CA LEU A 20 22.68 -2.43 -1.78
C LEU A 20 21.91 -1.16 -1.44
N VAL A 21 21.91 -0.82 -0.17
CA VAL A 21 21.37 0.42 0.38
C VAL A 21 22.53 1.28 0.84
N GLN A 22 22.54 2.53 0.41
CA GLN A 22 23.49 3.53 0.88
C GLN A 22 23.11 3.95 2.31
N LEU A 23 24.10 4.00 3.18
CA LEU A 23 23.92 4.50 4.54
C LEU A 23 24.30 5.98 4.59
N GLU A 24 23.50 6.75 5.32
CA GLU A 24 23.57 8.20 5.37
C GLU A 24 23.63 8.70 6.81
N GLU A 25 24.41 9.77 7.06
CA GLU A 25 24.40 10.44 8.34
C GLU A 25 23.14 11.30 8.44
N ARG A 26 22.44 11.19 9.56
CA ARG A 26 21.28 12.00 9.89
C ARG A 26 21.44 12.63 11.27
N THR A 27 21.11 13.90 11.39
CA THR A 27 21.02 14.57 12.69
C THR A 27 19.60 14.47 13.20
N LEU A 28 19.43 13.88 14.38
CA LEU A 28 18.14 13.77 15.06
C LEU A 28 17.75 15.12 15.68
N PRO A 29 16.47 15.34 16.01
CA PRO A 29 16.01 16.57 16.64
C PRO A 29 16.71 16.91 17.98
N ASP A 30 17.21 15.90 18.69
CA ASP A 30 17.99 16.07 19.92
C ASP A 30 19.48 16.42 19.67
N GLY A 31 19.88 16.55 18.41
CA GLY A 31 21.24 16.87 17.98
C GLY A 31 22.18 15.67 17.82
N ARG A 32 21.75 14.45 18.16
CA ARG A 32 22.57 13.26 17.93
C ARG A 32 22.73 13.00 16.44
N LYS A 33 23.93 12.62 16.04
CA LYS A 33 24.22 12.14 14.68
C LYS A 33 24.17 10.63 14.67
N VAL A 34 23.40 10.08 13.77
CA VAL A 34 23.22 8.63 13.59
C VAL A 34 23.37 8.25 12.13
N THR A 35 23.81 7.04 11.87
CA THR A 35 23.80 6.46 10.53
C THR A 35 22.46 5.78 10.31
N VAL A 36 21.77 6.07 9.22
CA VAL A 36 20.46 5.52 8.87
C VAL A 36 20.48 4.86 7.49
N PRO A 37 19.58 3.91 7.21
CA PRO A 37 19.36 3.45 5.85
C PRO A 37 18.84 4.60 4.98
N GLY A 38 19.53 4.87 3.88
CA GLY A 38 19.12 5.83 2.88
C GLY A 38 18.47 5.17 1.67
N ARG A 39 18.79 5.68 0.48
CA ARG A 39 18.28 5.13 -0.77
C ARG A 39 19.04 3.90 -1.26
N TYR A 40 18.44 3.16 -2.16
CA TYR A 40 19.16 2.14 -2.91
C TYR A 40 20.34 2.73 -3.68
N LEU A 41 21.45 2.02 -3.68
CA LEU A 41 22.54 2.31 -4.61
C LEU A 41 22.09 1.90 -6.02
N ARG A 42 22.34 2.76 -6.99
CA ARG A 42 21.85 2.63 -8.37
C ARG A 42 22.99 2.57 -9.39
N ALA A 43 22.68 2.05 -10.57
CA ALA A 43 23.62 2.03 -11.68
C ALA A 43 24.15 3.43 -12.05
N SER A 44 23.32 4.45 -11.92
CA SER A 44 23.70 5.85 -12.16
C SER A 44 24.78 6.38 -11.22
N ASP A 45 24.92 5.82 -10.03
CA ASP A 45 25.97 6.21 -9.08
C ASP A 45 27.40 5.83 -9.56
N PHE A 46 27.51 5.01 -10.60
CA PHE A 46 28.76 4.52 -11.19
C PHE A 46 29.16 5.24 -12.49
N ASN A 47 28.66 6.45 -12.71
CA ASN A 47 29.02 7.32 -13.86
C ASN A 47 28.98 6.63 -15.23
N GLY A 48 27.88 6.01 -15.54
CA GLY A 48 27.66 5.36 -16.84
C GLY A 48 28.36 4.02 -17.03
N LYS A 49 29.20 3.54 -16.08
CA LYS A 49 29.78 2.20 -16.15
C LYS A 49 28.72 1.10 -16.16
N LEU A 50 27.69 1.28 -15.34
CA LEU A 50 26.59 0.33 -15.19
C LEU A 50 25.25 0.84 -15.74
N GLY A 51 25.13 2.12 -16.08
CA GLY A 51 23.91 2.71 -16.58
C GLY A 51 24.06 4.22 -16.78
N GLN A 52 23.12 4.83 -17.50
CA GLN A 52 23.06 6.28 -17.67
C GLN A 52 22.43 6.93 -16.43
N ASP A 53 22.82 8.16 -16.15
CA ASP A 53 22.16 8.98 -15.13
C ASP A 53 20.70 9.21 -15.52
N ASN A 54 19.82 9.13 -14.52
CA ASN A 54 18.38 9.25 -14.73
C ASN A 54 17.82 8.33 -15.82
N ASN A 55 18.46 7.20 -16.03
CA ASN A 55 17.92 6.16 -16.88
C ASN A 55 16.50 5.82 -16.40
N PRO A 56 15.47 5.80 -17.28
CA PRO A 56 14.10 5.45 -16.90
C PRO A 56 13.98 4.08 -16.26
N GLU A 57 14.98 3.26 -16.37
CA GLU A 57 15.02 1.94 -15.75
C GLU A 57 15.44 1.95 -14.27
N TRP A 58 16.07 2.97 -13.78
CA TRP A 58 16.45 3.18 -12.36
C TRP A 58 16.95 1.93 -11.63
N LYS A 59 17.90 1.26 -12.24
CA LYS A 59 18.35 -0.04 -11.78
C LYS A 59 19.05 0.04 -10.44
N THR A 60 18.61 -0.79 -9.52
CA THR A 60 19.32 -1.06 -8.28
C THR A 60 20.46 -2.04 -8.52
N VAL A 61 21.48 -2.02 -7.67
CA VAL A 61 22.67 -2.85 -7.80
C VAL A 61 22.81 -3.80 -6.61
N ALA A 62 23.52 -4.91 -6.86
CA ALA A 62 23.88 -5.88 -5.86
C ALA A 62 25.36 -6.27 -6.00
N LEU A 63 25.90 -7.06 -5.07
CA LEU A 63 27.20 -7.70 -5.21
C LEU A 63 27.04 -9.15 -5.67
N ASP A 64 27.88 -9.57 -6.58
CA ASP A 64 28.05 -11.00 -6.88
C ASP A 64 28.99 -11.66 -5.87
N GLN A 65 29.17 -12.97 -5.97
CA GLN A 65 30.04 -13.74 -5.07
C GLN A 65 31.54 -13.34 -5.13
N ASN A 66 31.93 -12.63 -6.19
CA ASN A 66 33.28 -12.11 -6.36
C ASN A 66 33.39 -10.63 -5.98
N ASP A 67 32.40 -10.08 -5.27
CA ASP A 67 32.31 -8.68 -4.86
C ASP A 67 32.28 -7.66 -6.00
N ARG A 68 31.90 -8.10 -7.20
CA ARG A 68 31.63 -7.18 -8.30
C ARG A 68 30.25 -6.55 -8.11
N VAL A 69 30.15 -5.26 -8.36
CA VAL A 69 28.86 -4.61 -8.44
C VAL A 69 28.19 -4.98 -9.76
N VAL A 70 27.01 -5.56 -9.69
CA VAL A 70 26.26 -6.06 -10.83
C VAL A 70 24.84 -5.50 -10.86
N LEU A 71 24.24 -5.50 -12.04
CA LEU A 71 22.83 -5.19 -12.26
C LEU A 71 22.05 -6.50 -12.39
N PRO A 72 21.35 -6.96 -11.34
CA PRO A 72 20.52 -8.15 -11.48
C PRO A 72 19.43 -7.93 -12.51
N ASN A 73 19.15 -8.93 -13.33
CA ASN A 73 17.97 -8.91 -14.17
C ASN A 73 16.70 -8.94 -13.30
N GLY A 74 15.67 -8.24 -13.72
CA GLY A 74 14.48 -8.04 -12.89
C GLY A 74 14.54 -6.80 -12.01
N SER A 75 15.67 -6.06 -11.99
CA SER A 75 15.69 -4.69 -11.46
C SER A 75 14.67 -3.82 -12.18
N ILE A 76 14.18 -2.79 -11.49
CA ILE A 76 13.22 -1.84 -12.08
C ILE A 76 13.71 -1.36 -13.45
N GLY A 77 12.85 -1.48 -14.46
CA GLY A 77 13.12 -1.03 -15.83
C GLY A 77 13.60 -2.09 -16.82
N PHE A 78 13.97 -3.28 -16.37
CA PHE A 78 14.36 -4.38 -17.29
C PHE A 78 13.28 -5.43 -17.49
N ARG A 79 12.15 -5.28 -16.91
CA ARG A 79 11.04 -6.24 -17.01
C ARG A 79 10.66 -6.57 -18.46
N TRP A 80 10.80 -5.62 -19.34
CA TRP A 80 10.39 -5.72 -20.75
C TRP A 80 11.57 -6.03 -21.69
N GLY A 81 12.77 -6.14 -21.16
CA GLY A 81 13.97 -6.28 -21.97
C GLY A 81 14.31 -5.03 -22.77
N ALA A 82 15.41 -5.07 -23.51
CA ALA A 82 15.74 -4.06 -24.49
C ALA A 82 15.00 -4.36 -25.81
N GLU A 83 14.68 -3.32 -26.56
CA GLU A 83 14.07 -3.48 -27.89
C GLU A 83 14.93 -4.39 -28.79
N GLY A 84 14.29 -5.34 -29.44
CA GLY A 84 14.94 -6.32 -30.30
C GLY A 84 15.52 -7.54 -29.60
N ARG A 85 15.45 -7.64 -28.27
CA ARG A 85 15.85 -8.86 -27.54
C ARG A 85 14.75 -9.92 -27.62
N SER A 86 15.16 -11.19 -27.73
CA SER A 86 14.22 -12.32 -27.79
C SER A 86 13.42 -12.54 -26.50
N ASP A 87 13.94 -12.04 -25.37
CA ASP A 87 13.32 -12.10 -24.06
C ASP A 87 12.55 -10.83 -23.67
N ALA A 88 12.41 -9.88 -24.58
CA ALA A 88 11.63 -8.67 -24.37
C ALA A 88 10.20 -9.01 -23.93
N GLY A 89 9.73 -8.37 -22.88
CA GLY A 89 8.41 -8.63 -22.29
C GLY A 89 8.30 -9.89 -21.44
N LYS A 90 9.34 -10.70 -21.33
CA LYS A 90 9.39 -11.86 -20.46
C LYS A 90 9.90 -11.49 -19.08
N TRP A 91 9.26 -12.05 -18.07
CA TRP A 91 9.77 -11.98 -16.71
C TRP A 91 10.98 -12.92 -16.59
N ASN A 92 12.15 -12.37 -16.42
CA ASN A 92 13.33 -13.19 -16.23
C ASN A 92 13.50 -13.52 -14.74
N LEU A 93 13.21 -14.76 -14.41
CA LEU A 93 13.31 -15.30 -13.05
C LEU A 93 14.64 -16.02 -12.78
N GLU A 94 15.56 -15.95 -13.71
CA GLU A 94 16.90 -16.48 -13.55
C GLU A 94 17.83 -15.42 -12.97
N SER A 95 18.82 -15.85 -12.18
CA SER A 95 19.85 -14.96 -11.65
C SER A 95 20.84 -14.60 -12.76
N LYS A 96 20.45 -13.67 -13.62
CA LYS A 96 21.29 -13.18 -14.71
C LYS A 96 21.59 -11.70 -14.55
N GLU A 97 22.74 -11.31 -15.07
CA GLU A 97 23.10 -9.91 -15.20
C GLU A 97 22.22 -9.24 -16.26
N ALA A 98 21.72 -8.05 -15.98
CA ALA A 98 20.85 -7.31 -16.90
C ALA A 98 21.52 -6.92 -18.21
N ARG A 99 22.84 -6.83 -18.22
CA ARG A 99 23.65 -6.57 -19.39
C ARG A 99 24.54 -7.76 -19.66
N GLY A 100 24.30 -8.48 -20.74
CA GLY A 100 25.16 -9.58 -21.21
C GLY A 100 24.66 -10.98 -20.91
N ASP A 101 23.54 -11.13 -20.23
CA ASP A 101 22.90 -12.43 -19.91
C ASP A 101 23.79 -13.44 -19.16
N ASN A 102 24.87 -12.96 -18.53
CA ASN A 102 25.74 -13.81 -17.72
C ASN A 102 25.01 -14.26 -16.46
N GLU A 103 25.14 -15.52 -16.12
CA GLU A 103 24.65 -16.03 -14.86
C GLU A 103 25.44 -15.41 -13.70
N VAL A 104 24.74 -14.91 -12.69
CA VAL A 104 25.33 -14.33 -11.49
C VAL A 104 24.70 -14.94 -10.25
N LYS A 105 25.50 -15.24 -9.27
CA LYS A 105 25.04 -15.58 -7.93
C LYS A 105 25.25 -14.39 -7.02
N LEU A 106 24.16 -13.79 -6.57
CA LEU A 106 24.19 -12.60 -5.74
C LEU A 106 24.54 -12.94 -4.30
N LYS A 107 25.28 -12.06 -3.63
CA LYS A 107 25.42 -12.09 -2.16
C LYS A 107 24.11 -11.60 -1.53
N LEU A 108 23.61 -12.37 -0.58
CA LEU A 108 22.49 -11.97 0.24
C LEU A 108 22.97 -11.09 1.40
N SER A 109 24.13 -11.41 1.95
CA SER A 109 24.75 -10.72 3.06
C SER A 109 26.19 -10.36 2.77
N LEU A 110 26.65 -9.22 3.27
CA LEU A 110 28.08 -8.85 3.23
C LEU A 110 28.98 -9.79 4.06
N MET A 111 28.38 -10.58 4.95
CA MET A 111 29.10 -11.62 5.70
C MET A 111 29.45 -12.85 4.85
N GLU A 112 28.89 -13.00 3.67
CA GLU A 112 29.23 -14.10 2.77
C GLU A 112 30.65 -13.91 2.17
N GLY A 113 31.44 -14.93 2.22
CA GLY A 113 32.80 -14.91 1.68
C GLY A 113 32.88 -14.84 0.15
N HIS A 114 34.09 -14.70 -0.38
CA HIS A 114 34.40 -14.76 -1.80
C HIS A 114 34.39 -16.19 -2.30
N GLY A 115 33.41 -16.61 -3.08
CA GLY A 115 33.37 -17.98 -3.63
C GLY A 115 33.48 -19.08 -2.56
N GLU A 116 33.95 -20.26 -2.96
CA GLU A 116 34.18 -21.35 -2.03
C GLU A 116 35.49 -21.11 -1.25
N GLY A 117 35.37 -20.84 0.06
CA GLY A 117 36.51 -20.73 0.99
C GLY A 117 37.20 -19.37 1.09
N GLY A 118 36.66 -18.32 0.45
CA GLY A 118 37.20 -16.97 0.57
C GLY A 118 36.68 -16.23 1.82
N GLY A 119 37.50 -15.32 2.38
CA GLY A 119 37.10 -14.43 3.47
C GLY A 119 36.05 -13.42 3.04
N SER A 120 35.25 -12.91 3.97
CA SER A 120 34.34 -11.76 3.75
C SER A 120 35.06 -10.46 4.09
N ASP A 121 34.82 -9.44 3.27
CA ASP A 121 35.38 -8.10 3.48
C ASP A 121 34.22 -7.15 3.88
N TYR A 122 34.00 -7.01 5.19
CA TYR A 122 33.04 -6.09 5.76
C TYR A 122 33.54 -5.50 7.09
N GLU A 123 33.05 -4.33 7.42
CA GLU A 123 33.16 -3.70 8.73
C GLU A 123 31.83 -3.85 9.48
N VAL A 124 31.86 -3.67 10.81
CA VAL A 124 30.62 -3.59 11.60
C VAL A 124 30.33 -2.13 11.86
N GLY A 125 29.19 -1.66 11.41
CA GLY A 125 28.70 -0.32 11.61
C GLY A 125 27.46 -0.27 12.51
N GLU A 126 27.28 0.82 13.21
CA GLU A 126 26.03 1.11 13.92
C GLU A 126 25.04 1.79 13.00
N VAL A 127 23.85 1.22 12.89
CA VAL A 127 22.76 1.74 12.05
C VAL A 127 21.51 1.94 12.90
N ALA A 128 20.92 3.11 12.80
CA ALA A 128 19.71 3.49 13.50
C ALA A 128 18.47 3.24 12.64
N PHE A 129 17.50 2.58 13.22
CA PHE A 129 16.20 2.30 12.61
C PHE A 129 15.12 3.07 13.35
N PRO A 130 14.02 3.46 12.69
CA PRO A 130 12.86 4.01 13.35
C PRO A 130 12.35 3.03 14.42
N TYR A 131 12.06 3.55 15.59
CA TYR A 131 11.53 2.77 16.69
C TYR A 131 10.21 3.37 17.15
N PHE A 132 9.15 2.61 16.97
CA PHE A 132 7.83 2.93 17.52
C PHE A 132 7.76 2.29 18.90
N GLY A 133 8.18 3.02 19.92
CA GLY A 133 8.29 2.50 21.29
C GLY A 133 7.01 1.85 21.80
N GLY A 134 7.17 0.86 22.65
CA GLY A 134 6.06 0.28 23.40
C GLY A 134 5.50 1.26 24.44
N ILE A 135 4.42 0.87 25.10
CA ILE A 135 3.70 1.66 26.11
C ILE A 135 4.63 2.15 27.25
N ASP A 136 5.69 1.42 27.52
CA ASP A 136 6.65 1.71 28.59
C ASP A 136 7.85 2.55 28.16
N THR A 137 7.90 3.05 26.95
CA THR A 137 9.01 3.90 26.53
C THR A 137 8.85 5.32 27.08
N PRO A 138 9.94 5.97 27.50
CA PRO A 138 9.89 7.33 28.07
C PRO A 138 9.24 8.38 27.15
N ASN A 139 9.19 8.10 25.85
CA ASN A 139 8.65 8.99 24.85
C ASN A 139 7.15 8.82 24.60
N PHE A 140 6.54 7.79 25.18
CA PHE A 140 5.11 7.51 25.04
C PHE A 140 4.23 8.19 26.10
N SER A 141 4.80 9.05 26.95
CA SER A 141 3.96 9.79 27.90
C SER A 141 3.15 10.86 27.16
N ALA A 142 1.85 10.86 27.37
CA ALA A 142 0.86 11.77 26.76
C ALA A 142 1.18 13.27 26.90
N ASN A 143 2.19 13.62 27.69
CA ASN A 143 2.62 15.00 27.96
C ASN A 143 3.94 15.41 27.31
N LYS A 144 4.55 14.54 26.51
CA LYS A 144 5.77 14.92 25.79
C LYS A 144 5.48 14.95 24.30
N GLN A 145 5.72 16.09 23.69
CA GLN A 145 5.69 16.32 22.25
C GLN A 145 6.82 15.60 21.48
N ALA A 146 7.46 14.59 22.06
CA ALA A 146 8.41 13.76 21.35
C ALA A 146 7.64 12.90 20.35
N SER A 147 7.80 13.17 19.08
CA SER A 147 7.25 12.33 18.04
C SER A 147 8.00 10.99 18.05
N ALA A 148 7.31 9.90 17.74
CA ALA A 148 7.94 8.57 17.57
C ALA A 148 9.06 8.55 16.52
N VAL A 149 9.16 9.60 15.72
CA VAL A 149 10.22 9.81 14.70
C VAL A 149 11.57 10.14 15.35
N ASP A 150 11.58 10.60 16.59
CA ASP A 150 12.79 10.98 17.31
C ASP A 150 13.43 9.82 18.07
N ASP A 151 12.73 8.70 18.14
CA ASP A 151 13.22 7.51 18.80
C ASP A 151 13.81 6.54 17.76
N VAL A 152 15.01 6.07 18.04
CA VAL A 152 15.73 5.18 17.14
C VAL A 152 16.25 3.95 17.87
N LEU A 153 16.20 2.82 17.18
CA LEU A 153 16.80 1.58 17.61
C LEU A 153 18.12 1.38 16.88
N VAL A 154 19.23 1.49 17.60
CA VAL A 154 20.57 1.28 17.02
C VAL A 154 20.93 -0.19 17.02
N ARG A 155 21.37 -0.68 15.88
CA ARG A 155 21.79 -2.08 15.66
C ARG A 155 23.15 -2.15 14.98
N HIS A 156 23.88 -3.22 15.23
CA HIS A 156 25.10 -3.55 14.51
C HIS A 156 24.78 -4.23 13.20
N VAL A 157 25.40 -3.76 12.13
CA VAL A 157 25.13 -4.20 10.75
C VAL A 157 26.46 -4.42 10.03
N PRO A 158 26.64 -5.48 9.25
CA PRO A 158 27.77 -5.59 8.35
C PRO A 158 27.66 -4.51 7.27
N VAL A 159 28.71 -3.72 7.14
CA VAL A 159 28.76 -2.58 6.20
C VAL A 159 30.03 -2.65 5.36
N ARG A 160 30.00 -2.02 4.19
CA ARG A 160 31.14 -1.96 3.29
C ARG A 160 31.22 -0.62 2.56
N ARG A 161 32.45 -0.16 2.27
CA ARG A 161 32.69 1.00 1.43
C ARG A 161 32.83 0.59 -0.02
N ILE A 162 32.03 1.16 -0.89
CA ILE A 162 32.05 0.91 -2.34
C ILE A 162 32.47 2.18 -3.06
N LYS A 163 33.47 2.06 -3.94
CA LYS A 163 33.94 3.16 -4.76
C LYS A 163 32.93 3.48 -5.85
N LEU A 164 32.50 4.74 -5.86
CA LEU A 164 31.61 5.33 -6.85
C LEU A 164 32.42 6.19 -7.82
N GLY A 165 31.78 6.61 -8.91
CA GLY A 165 32.33 7.66 -9.75
C GLY A 165 33.28 7.22 -10.86
N LYS A 166 33.87 8.21 -11.55
CA LYS A 166 34.85 8.01 -12.62
C LYS A 166 36.20 7.59 -12.08
N ALA A 167 37.00 6.95 -12.93
CA ALA A 167 38.40 6.74 -12.63
C ALA A 167 39.07 8.09 -12.32
N GLY A 168 39.59 8.25 -11.09
CA GLY A 168 40.19 9.49 -10.63
C GLY A 168 39.37 10.27 -9.58
N GLU A 169 38.08 9.99 -9.41
CA GLU A 169 37.28 10.53 -8.31
C GLU A 169 37.30 9.55 -7.11
N GLU A 170 37.72 10.05 -5.96
CA GLU A 170 37.68 9.28 -4.70
C GLU A 170 36.36 9.51 -3.96
N ARG A 171 35.27 9.05 -4.56
CA ARG A 171 33.95 9.07 -3.94
C ARG A 171 33.56 7.64 -3.53
N TYR A 172 33.12 7.49 -2.30
CA TYR A 172 32.71 6.21 -1.73
C TYR A 172 31.32 6.31 -1.14
N ALA A 173 30.56 5.23 -1.20
CA ALA A 173 29.33 5.02 -0.43
C ALA A 173 29.57 3.96 0.63
N LEU A 174 29.11 4.19 1.86
CA LEU A 174 28.96 3.16 2.86
C LEU A 174 27.64 2.45 2.58
N VAL A 175 27.66 1.12 2.47
CA VAL A 175 26.48 0.35 2.09
C VAL A 175 26.28 -0.86 2.99
N ALA A 176 25.03 -1.34 3.03
CA ALA A 176 24.65 -2.65 3.55
C ALA A 176 23.66 -3.29 2.56
N THR A 177 23.46 -4.60 2.63
CA THR A 177 22.36 -5.22 1.89
C THR A 177 21.03 -5.02 2.58
N VAL A 178 19.94 -5.08 1.83
CA VAL A 178 18.59 -5.05 2.42
C VAL A 178 18.41 -6.18 3.43
N PHE A 179 18.96 -7.35 3.14
CA PHE A 179 18.92 -8.50 4.06
C PHE A 179 19.63 -8.19 5.38
N ASP A 180 20.84 -7.63 5.32
CA ASP A 180 21.61 -7.30 6.53
C ASP A 180 20.87 -6.27 7.39
N LEU A 181 20.28 -5.26 6.76
CA LEU A 181 19.46 -4.26 7.43
C LEU A 181 18.19 -4.87 8.04
N THR A 182 17.52 -5.74 7.30
CA THR A 182 16.29 -6.40 7.76
C THR A 182 16.57 -7.30 8.96
N ALA A 183 17.61 -8.13 8.90
CA ALA A 183 18.00 -9.02 10.00
C ALA A 183 18.36 -8.22 11.26
N ALA A 184 19.11 -7.13 11.10
CA ALA A 184 19.47 -6.25 12.22
C ALA A 184 18.25 -5.55 12.81
N ASN A 185 17.37 -5.01 11.98
CA ASN A 185 16.14 -4.34 12.44
C ASN A 185 15.26 -5.29 13.29
N TYR A 186 15.12 -6.53 12.86
CA TYR A 186 14.40 -7.55 13.65
C TYR A 186 15.16 -8.08 14.87
N GLY A 187 16.41 -7.66 15.08
CA GLY A 187 17.20 -8.07 16.22
C GLY A 187 17.67 -9.53 16.15
N VAL A 188 17.86 -10.06 14.95
CA VAL A 188 18.38 -11.42 14.74
C VAL A 188 19.86 -11.45 15.07
N ALA A 189 20.26 -12.27 16.05
CA ALA A 189 21.67 -12.49 16.40
C ALA A 189 22.42 -13.18 15.27
N ARG A 190 23.52 -12.60 14.84
CA ARG A 190 24.33 -13.06 13.71
C ARG A 190 25.80 -13.29 14.07
N GLY A 191 26.17 -13.05 15.33
CA GLY A 191 27.52 -13.19 15.84
C GLY A 191 28.45 -12.04 15.45
N LEU A 192 27.91 -10.86 15.20
CA LEU A 192 28.71 -9.68 14.91
C LEU A 192 29.43 -9.17 16.18
N PRO A 193 30.67 -8.66 16.07
CA PRO A 193 31.33 -8.02 17.20
C PRO A 193 30.50 -6.90 17.81
N GLY A 194 30.28 -6.95 19.12
CA GLY A 194 29.51 -5.94 19.84
C GLY A 194 27.99 -6.00 19.60
N GLU A 195 27.48 -7.02 18.93
CA GLU A 195 26.07 -7.15 18.58
C GLU A 195 25.17 -7.03 19.81
N ASN A 196 24.14 -6.21 19.69
CA ASN A 196 23.13 -5.97 20.74
C ASN A 196 21.81 -6.71 20.48
N ALA A 197 21.86 -7.83 19.80
CA ALA A 197 20.70 -8.67 19.53
C ALA A 197 20.28 -9.48 20.78
N ALA A 198 18.98 -9.78 20.87
CA ALA A 198 18.47 -10.65 21.92
C ALA A 198 19.00 -12.08 21.77
N THR A 199 19.41 -12.67 22.88
CA THR A 199 19.89 -14.07 22.93
C THR A 199 18.83 -15.04 23.45
N SER A 200 17.67 -14.53 23.91
CA SER A 200 16.55 -15.31 24.41
C SER A 200 15.22 -14.68 24.01
N TYR A 201 14.21 -15.51 23.80
CA TYR A 201 12.83 -15.06 23.61
C TYR A 201 12.22 -14.41 24.87
N ASP A 202 12.84 -14.61 26.02
CA ASP A 202 12.42 -14.03 27.31
C ASP A 202 13.04 -12.65 27.59
N HIS A 203 14.01 -12.23 26.78
CA HIS A 203 14.58 -10.88 26.92
C HIS A 203 13.55 -9.83 26.54
N ASP A 204 13.39 -8.85 27.40
CA ASP A 204 12.50 -7.72 27.20
C ASP A 204 13.20 -6.62 26.35
N THR A 205 13.43 -6.94 25.10
CA THR A 205 14.02 -6.03 24.13
C THR A 205 13.13 -5.94 22.89
N PRO A 206 13.15 -4.84 22.15
CA PRO A 206 12.29 -4.63 20.99
C PRO A 206 12.26 -5.83 20.04
N TYR A 207 11.07 -6.21 19.64
CA TYR A 207 10.72 -7.26 18.68
C TYR A 207 10.91 -8.69 19.17
N THR A 208 11.17 -8.92 20.46
CA THR A 208 11.14 -10.27 21.02
C THR A 208 9.72 -10.71 21.38
N PRO A 209 9.49 -12.03 21.53
CA PRO A 209 8.20 -12.52 22.03
C PRO A 209 7.82 -12.00 23.43
N ALA A 210 8.79 -11.78 24.32
CA ALA A 210 8.55 -11.19 25.63
C ALA A 210 8.12 -9.72 25.56
N TRP A 211 8.73 -8.94 24.68
CA TRP A 211 8.37 -7.56 24.42
C TRP A 211 6.95 -7.44 23.85
N GLN A 212 6.61 -8.25 22.83
CA GLN A 212 5.27 -8.20 22.24
C GLN A 212 4.15 -8.62 23.21
N GLU A 213 4.43 -9.57 24.14
CA GLU A 213 3.46 -10.02 25.13
C GLU A 213 2.96 -8.86 26.00
N LYS A 214 3.83 -7.94 26.36
CA LYS A 214 3.48 -6.74 27.12
C LYS A 214 2.57 -5.79 26.35
N ILE A 215 2.72 -5.72 25.04
CA ILE A 215 1.98 -4.81 24.18
C ILE A 215 0.64 -5.41 23.78
N THR A 216 0.65 -6.66 23.33
CA THR A 216 -0.51 -7.31 22.73
C THR A 216 -1.35 -8.14 23.72
N GLY A 217 -0.76 -8.52 24.85
CA GLY A 217 -1.36 -9.47 25.80
C GLY A 217 -1.32 -10.93 25.32
N VAL A 218 -0.85 -11.21 24.08
CA VAL A 218 -0.73 -12.57 23.57
C VAL A 218 0.49 -13.23 24.18
N LYS A 219 0.31 -14.38 24.81
CA LYS A 219 1.36 -15.10 25.50
C LYS A 219 2.50 -15.48 24.56
N ARG A 220 3.74 -15.22 25.00
CA ARG A 220 4.96 -15.51 24.21
C ARG A 220 5.05 -16.96 23.76
N ASP A 221 4.67 -17.91 24.62
CA ASP A 221 4.71 -19.34 24.29
C ASP A 221 3.80 -19.69 23.12
N GLN A 222 2.63 -19.06 23.05
CA GLN A 222 1.69 -19.23 21.94
C GLN A 222 2.27 -18.66 20.64
N VAL A 223 2.85 -17.47 20.70
CA VAL A 223 3.50 -16.84 19.53
C VAL A 223 4.65 -17.71 19.03
N ILE A 224 5.51 -18.18 19.93
CA ILE A 224 6.65 -19.05 19.59
C ILE A 224 6.15 -20.37 18.98
N ALA A 225 5.13 -20.99 19.58
CA ALA A 225 4.57 -22.24 19.07
C ALA A 225 4.01 -22.09 17.65
N VAL A 226 3.22 -21.05 17.41
CA VAL A 226 2.65 -20.77 16.07
C VAL A 226 3.74 -20.47 15.06
N ALA A 227 4.72 -19.64 15.41
CA ALA A 227 5.82 -19.31 14.51
C ALA A 227 6.64 -20.55 14.12
N ARG A 228 6.94 -21.43 15.08
CA ARG A 228 7.64 -22.69 14.81
C ARG A 228 6.82 -23.63 13.93
N GLN A 229 5.53 -23.83 14.22
CA GLN A 229 4.66 -24.66 13.39
C GLN A 229 4.59 -24.16 11.96
N PHE A 230 4.47 -22.84 11.79
CA PHE A 230 4.42 -22.22 10.46
C PHE A 230 5.73 -22.44 9.69
N ALA A 231 6.87 -22.17 10.33
CA ALA A 231 8.19 -22.32 9.73
C ALA A 231 8.54 -23.80 9.46
N ASP A 232 8.26 -24.70 10.41
CA ASP A 232 8.50 -26.14 10.24
C ASP A 232 7.69 -26.73 9.08
N ASN A 233 6.42 -26.31 8.95
CA ASN A 233 5.61 -26.74 7.82
C ASN A 233 6.15 -26.17 6.51
N ALA A 234 6.52 -24.91 6.49
CA ALA A 234 7.12 -24.28 5.30
C ALA A 234 8.40 -25.00 4.86
N ASP A 235 9.27 -25.34 5.79
CA ASP A 235 10.51 -26.08 5.50
C ASP A 235 10.22 -27.48 4.95
N LYS A 236 9.39 -28.26 5.64
CA LYS A 236 9.00 -29.63 5.23
C LYS A 236 8.31 -29.68 3.87
N THR A 237 7.54 -28.69 3.53
CA THR A 237 6.69 -28.66 2.32
C THR A 237 7.25 -27.76 1.22
N ARG A 238 8.42 -27.16 1.41
CA ARG A 238 9.05 -26.19 0.50
C ARG A 238 8.15 -24.99 0.23
N GLY A 239 7.69 -24.36 1.31
CA GLY A 239 6.95 -23.10 1.24
C GLY A 239 5.43 -23.22 1.16
N LYS A 240 4.84 -24.36 1.53
CA LYS A 240 3.38 -24.53 1.50
C LYS A 240 2.72 -24.16 2.84
N SER A 241 3.12 -23.04 3.42
CA SER A 241 2.39 -22.36 4.49
C SER A 241 1.73 -21.11 3.94
N MET A 242 0.50 -20.83 4.34
CA MET A 242 -0.31 -19.77 3.78
C MET A 242 -0.89 -18.89 4.87
N VAL A 243 -1.01 -17.60 4.60
CA VAL A 243 -1.78 -16.66 5.41
C VAL A 243 -2.98 -16.18 4.61
N ILE A 244 -4.18 -16.41 5.14
CA ILE A 244 -5.43 -15.93 4.56
C ILE A 244 -5.80 -14.65 5.30
N ILE A 245 -5.98 -13.55 4.55
CA ILE A 245 -6.33 -12.25 5.09
C ILE A 245 -7.70 -11.85 4.59
N GLY A 246 -8.57 -11.57 5.54
CA GLY A 246 -9.87 -10.99 5.27
C GLY A 246 -9.87 -9.46 5.37
N ALA A 247 -11.02 -8.86 5.21
CA ALA A 247 -11.20 -7.42 5.18
C ALA A 247 -10.88 -6.71 6.50
N ALA A 248 -10.93 -7.38 7.64
CA ALA A 248 -10.77 -6.74 8.96
C ALA A 248 -9.44 -5.99 9.09
N MET A 249 -8.33 -6.65 8.80
CA MET A 249 -7.00 -6.03 8.89
C MET A 249 -6.83 -4.89 7.88
N ASN A 250 -7.48 -4.94 6.72
CA ASN A 250 -7.42 -3.90 5.69
C ASN A 250 -7.93 -2.55 6.20
N HIS A 251 -8.80 -2.56 7.18
CA HIS A 251 -9.48 -1.38 7.71
C HIS A 251 -8.81 -0.81 8.95
N TRP A 252 -7.73 -1.40 9.43
CA TRP A 252 -6.98 -0.87 10.57
C TRP A 252 -6.11 0.32 10.13
N TYR A 253 -5.92 1.26 11.04
CA TYR A 253 -5.18 2.49 10.75
C TYR A 253 -3.76 2.23 10.22
N HIS A 254 -3.05 1.28 10.84
CA HIS A 254 -1.71 0.86 10.44
C HIS A 254 -1.70 -0.48 9.69
N SER A 255 -2.71 -0.75 8.88
CA SER A 255 -2.84 -2.01 8.14
C SER A 255 -1.67 -2.31 7.22
N ASP A 256 -1.09 -1.30 6.58
CA ASP A 256 0.08 -1.41 5.73
C ASP A 256 1.31 -1.96 6.47
N MET A 257 1.53 -1.56 7.72
CA MET A 257 2.62 -2.08 8.55
C MET A 257 2.38 -3.55 8.92
N ASN A 258 1.14 -3.90 9.26
CA ASN A 258 0.76 -5.30 9.54
C ASN A 258 0.95 -6.19 8.29
N TYR A 259 0.57 -5.68 7.12
CA TYR A 259 0.77 -6.39 5.86
C TYR A 259 2.26 -6.63 5.59
N ARG A 260 3.10 -5.62 5.77
CA ARG A 260 4.55 -5.77 5.59
C ARG A 260 5.14 -6.82 6.53
N GLY A 261 4.68 -6.87 7.79
CA GLY A 261 5.08 -7.89 8.74
C GLY A 261 4.74 -9.31 8.27
N ILE A 262 3.52 -9.51 7.76
CA ILE A 262 3.09 -10.81 7.21
C ILE A 262 3.85 -11.18 5.93
N ILE A 263 4.03 -10.23 5.02
CA ILE A 263 4.80 -10.44 3.78
C ILE A 263 6.24 -10.86 4.11
N ASN A 264 6.88 -10.19 5.07
CA ASN A 264 8.22 -10.54 5.50
C ASN A 264 8.28 -11.96 6.10
N MET A 265 7.30 -12.34 6.91
CA MET A 265 7.22 -13.70 7.44
C MET A 265 7.08 -14.74 6.33
N LEU A 266 6.19 -14.51 5.37
CA LEU A 266 6.00 -15.40 4.21
C LEU A 266 7.27 -15.50 3.36
N MET A 267 7.96 -14.38 3.17
CA MET A 267 9.20 -14.32 2.43
C MET A 267 10.32 -15.08 3.15
N MET A 268 10.49 -14.85 4.45
CA MET A 268 11.50 -15.53 5.27
C MET A 268 11.32 -17.05 5.28
N CYS A 269 10.08 -17.52 5.21
CA CYS A 269 9.74 -18.94 5.14
C CYS A 269 9.69 -19.49 3.70
N GLY A 270 9.98 -18.67 2.69
CA GLY A 270 9.97 -19.09 1.28
C GLY A 270 8.60 -19.51 0.76
N CYS A 271 7.52 -18.90 1.28
CA CYS A 271 6.16 -19.33 0.97
C CYS A 271 5.56 -18.66 -0.26
N ILE A 272 6.14 -17.58 -0.75
CA ILE A 272 5.58 -16.81 -1.86
C ILE A 272 5.89 -17.51 -3.20
N GLY A 273 4.89 -17.56 -4.08
CA GLY A 273 5.04 -18.19 -5.40
C GLY A 273 4.93 -19.71 -5.40
N GLN A 274 4.54 -20.33 -4.29
CA GLN A 274 4.31 -21.77 -4.17
C GLN A 274 2.82 -22.10 -4.19
N SER A 275 2.43 -23.10 -5.00
CA SER A 275 1.08 -23.63 -4.97
C SER A 275 0.80 -24.23 -3.59
N GLY A 276 -0.23 -23.74 -2.90
CA GLY A 276 -0.57 -24.13 -1.54
C GLY A 276 0.15 -23.34 -0.44
N GLY A 277 0.92 -22.31 -0.82
CA GLY A 277 1.56 -21.37 0.10
C GLY A 277 1.24 -19.92 -0.22
N GLY A 278 1.78 -19.01 0.55
CA GLY A 278 1.80 -17.59 0.26
C GLY A 278 0.67 -16.78 0.87
N TRP A 279 0.26 -15.78 0.16
CA TRP A 279 -0.68 -14.78 0.58
C TRP A 279 -2.03 -14.96 -0.12
N ALA A 280 -3.06 -15.30 0.63
CA ALA A 280 -4.42 -15.33 0.13
C ALA A 280 -5.16 -14.08 0.63
N HIS A 281 -5.15 -13.04 -0.18
CA HIS A 281 -5.70 -11.75 0.17
C HIS A 281 -7.01 -11.47 -0.56
N TYR A 282 -8.03 -11.10 0.19
CA TYR A 282 -9.28 -10.60 -0.37
C TYR A 282 -9.15 -9.11 -0.68
N VAL A 283 -8.90 -8.79 -1.95
CA VAL A 283 -8.76 -7.40 -2.43
C VAL A 283 -9.95 -6.90 -3.24
N GLY A 284 -11.03 -7.66 -3.27
CA GLY A 284 -12.07 -7.52 -4.25
C GLY A 284 -11.78 -8.42 -5.44
N GLN A 285 -12.65 -9.35 -5.68
CA GLN A 285 -12.47 -10.40 -6.69
C GLN A 285 -12.33 -9.84 -8.10
N GLU A 286 -12.94 -8.70 -8.36
CA GLU A 286 -12.90 -7.99 -9.62
C GLU A 286 -11.49 -7.50 -10.04
N LYS A 287 -10.53 -7.52 -9.13
CA LYS A 287 -9.14 -7.11 -9.38
C LYS A 287 -8.19 -8.27 -9.63
N LEU A 288 -8.66 -9.50 -9.44
CA LEU A 288 -7.86 -10.70 -9.64
C LEU A 288 -7.98 -11.23 -11.08
N ARG A 289 -6.96 -11.91 -11.53
CA ARG A 289 -6.90 -12.51 -12.86
C ARG A 289 -6.82 -14.04 -12.75
N PRO A 290 -7.38 -14.79 -13.71
CA PRO A 290 -8.14 -14.34 -14.88
C PRO A 290 -9.53 -13.80 -14.53
N GLN A 291 -9.96 -12.76 -15.21
CA GLN A 291 -11.33 -12.26 -15.09
C GLN A 291 -12.27 -13.10 -15.94
N THR A 292 -13.48 -13.27 -15.45
CA THR A 292 -14.56 -13.82 -16.25
C THR A 292 -15.04 -12.78 -17.27
N GLY A 293 -15.40 -13.19 -18.46
CA GLY A 293 -15.95 -12.30 -19.48
C GLY A 293 -17.24 -11.58 -19.06
N TRP A 294 -17.94 -12.11 -18.07
CA TRP A 294 -19.17 -11.52 -17.55
C TRP A 294 -18.97 -10.15 -16.90
N THR A 295 -17.92 -9.98 -16.13
CA THR A 295 -17.63 -8.67 -15.50
C THR A 295 -17.38 -7.63 -16.58
N ALA A 296 -16.60 -7.94 -17.60
CA ALA A 296 -16.34 -7.04 -18.71
C ALA A 296 -17.63 -6.68 -19.47
N LEU A 297 -18.48 -7.66 -19.77
CA LEU A 297 -19.75 -7.42 -20.45
C LEU A 297 -20.73 -6.62 -19.61
N ALA A 298 -20.87 -6.95 -18.33
CA ALA A 298 -21.80 -6.27 -17.42
C ALA A 298 -21.50 -4.78 -17.26
N PHE A 299 -20.21 -4.40 -17.25
CA PHE A 299 -19.75 -3.03 -17.11
C PHE A 299 -19.35 -2.38 -18.43
N ALA A 300 -19.54 -3.05 -19.55
CA ALA A 300 -19.13 -2.58 -20.88
C ALA A 300 -17.66 -2.11 -20.94
N LEU A 301 -16.77 -2.79 -20.21
CA LEU A 301 -15.38 -2.37 -20.02
C LEU A 301 -14.53 -2.51 -21.28
N ASP A 302 -14.93 -3.41 -22.17
CA ASP A 302 -14.25 -3.71 -23.43
C ASP A 302 -14.78 -2.91 -24.64
N TRP A 303 -15.86 -2.15 -24.46
CA TRP A 303 -16.57 -1.55 -25.61
C TRP A 303 -15.94 -0.27 -26.14
N VAL A 304 -15.59 0.65 -25.27
CA VAL A 304 -15.23 2.01 -25.70
C VAL A 304 -13.98 2.55 -25.04
N ARG A 305 -13.68 2.17 -23.79
CA ARG A 305 -12.60 2.77 -23.00
C ARG A 305 -11.99 1.77 -22.03
N PRO A 306 -10.73 1.98 -21.60
CA PRO A 306 -10.17 1.22 -20.52
C PRO A 306 -11.09 1.21 -19.29
N PRO A 307 -11.18 0.09 -18.54
CA PRO A 307 -11.98 0.03 -17.34
C PRO A 307 -11.51 1.10 -16.36
N ARG A 308 -12.44 1.92 -15.91
CA ARG A 308 -12.19 2.94 -14.91
C ARG A 308 -12.39 2.33 -13.55
N GLN A 309 -11.33 2.26 -12.79
CA GLN A 309 -11.41 1.88 -11.40
C GLN A 309 -12.09 2.98 -10.59
N MET A 310 -12.65 2.61 -9.44
CA MET A 310 -13.25 3.59 -8.54
C MET A 310 -12.23 4.63 -8.11
N ASN A 311 -12.65 5.84 -8.17
CA ASN A 311 -11.89 7.03 -7.88
C ASN A 311 -12.44 7.80 -6.68
N SER A 312 -13.53 7.36 -6.15
CA SER A 312 -14.37 8.10 -5.22
C SER A 312 -13.73 8.37 -3.86
N THR A 313 -12.68 7.67 -3.49
CA THR A 313 -12.02 7.86 -2.20
C THR A 313 -11.49 9.29 -2.05
N SER A 314 -10.78 9.79 -3.06
CA SER A 314 -10.26 11.16 -3.05
C SER A 314 -11.38 12.20 -3.03
N PHE A 315 -12.45 11.96 -3.80
CA PHE A 315 -13.61 12.84 -3.81
C PHE A 315 -14.27 12.95 -2.42
N PHE A 316 -14.45 11.84 -1.73
CA PHE A 316 -15.02 11.85 -0.38
C PHE A 316 -14.14 12.60 0.61
N TYR A 317 -12.83 12.42 0.55
CA TYR A 317 -11.91 13.14 1.42
C TYR A 317 -11.85 14.63 1.12
N ALA A 318 -12.08 15.03 -0.13
CA ALA A 318 -12.00 16.42 -0.53
C ALA A 318 -12.99 17.35 0.22
N HIS A 319 -14.10 16.81 0.70
CA HIS A 319 -15.12 17.57 1.42
C HIS A 319 -15.31 17.11 2.87
N THR A 320 -14.28 16.58 3.48
CA THR A 320 -14.23 16.22 4.91
C THR A 320 -13.13 17.00 5.60
N ASP A 321 -13.19 17.05 6.93
CA ASP A 321 -12.14 17.66 7.73
C ASP A 321 -10.83 16.85 7.67
N GLN A 322 -10.87 15.60 7.25
CA GLN A 322 -9.71 14.70 7.22
C GLN A 322 -8.54 15.25 6.37
N TRP A 323 -8.82 15.86 5.23
CA TRP A 323 -7.79 16.49 4.41
C TRP A 323 -7.08 17.66 5.06
N ARG A 324 -7.71 18.25 6.06
CA ARG A 324 -7.16 19.38 6.81
C ARG A 324 -6.02 18.96 7.74
N TYR A 325 -5.87 17.65 7.96
CA TYR A 325 -4.71 17.08 8.66
C TYR A 325 -3.54 16.81 7.74
N GLU A 326 -3.79 16.63 6.46
CA GLU A 326 -2.78 16.35 5.46
C GLU A 326 -2.09 17.67 5.07
N ARG A 327 -0.84 17.83 5.46
CA ARG A 327 -0.05 19.03 5.17
C ARG A 327 0.94 18.86 4.04
N LEU A 328 0.94 17.68 3.42
CA LEU A 328 1.89 17.35 2.36
C LEU A 328 1.44 17.98 1.04
N GLY A 329 2.29 18.83 0.49
CA GLY A 329 2.15 19.28 -0.89
C GLY A 329 2.48 18.16 -1.87
N VAL A 330 2.05 18.33 -3.12
CA VAL A 330 2.32 17.33 -4.17
C VAL A 330 3.81 17.11 -4.36
N GLU A 331 4.61 18.15 -4.24
CA GLU A 331 6.06 18.12 -4.37
C GLU A 331 6.75 17.25 -3.30
N GLU A 332 6.14 17.07 -2.14
CA GLU A 332 6.70 16.28 -1.05
C GLU A 332 6.51 14.78 -1.27
N ILE A 333 5.42 14.39 -1.94
CA ILE A 333 5.08 13.00 -2.21
C ILE A 333 5.57 12.48 -3.56
N LEU A 334 6.01 13.39 -4.45
CA LEU A 334 6.60 13.00 -5.72
C LEU A 334 7.97 12.36 -5.53
N SER A 335 8.36 11.55 -6.51
CA SER A 335 9.71 11.01 -6.57
C SER A 335 10.76 12.12 -6.39
N PRO A 336 11.84 11.89 -5.64
CA PRO A 336 12.95 12.84 -5.53
C PRO A 336 13.57 13.24 -6.88
N LEU A 337 13.32 12.44 -7.92
CA LEU A 337 13.82 12.66 -9.27
C LEU A 337 12.84 13.44 -10.16
N ALA A 338 11.63 13.71 -9.67
CA ALA A 338 10.68 14.52 -10.41
C ALA A 338 11.16 15.99 -10.45
N ASP A 339 10.88 16.65 -11.57
CA ASP A 339 11.05 18.11 -11.66
C ASP A 339 9.94 18.79 -10.84
N LYS A 340 10.25 19.03 -9.59
CA LYS A 340 9.30 19.59 -8.62
C LYS A 340 8.84 21.00 -8.97
N SER A 341 9.57 21.71 -9.82
CA SER A 341 9.19 23.06 -10.27
C SER A 341 7.91 23.07 -11.10
N LYS A 342 7.51 21.91 -11.66
CA LYS A 342 6.30 21.74 -12.45
C LYS A 342 5.07 21.38 -11.65
N PHE A 343 5.25 21.08 -10.39
CA PHE A 343 4.20 20.57 -9.51
C PHE A 343 4.17 21.41 -8.24
N GLY A 344 2.98 21.71 -7.77
CA GLY A 344 2.75 22.44 -6.54
C GLY A 344 1.27 22.38 -6.17
N GLY A 345 0.94 22.78 -4.95
CA GLY A 345 -0.42 22.79 -4.46
C GLY A 345 -0.89 21.47 -3.87
N SER A 346 -2.18 21.35 -3.67
CA SER A 346 -2.82 20.21 -3.02
C SER A 346 -3.01 19.02 -3.95
N MET A 347 -2.95 17.81 -3.40
CA MET A 347 -3.37 16.58 -4.10
C MET A 347 -4.81 16.67 -4.65
N ILE A 348 -5.68 17.35 -3.94
CA ILE A 348 -7.08 17.52 -4.33
C ILE A 348 -7.17 18.33 -5.63
N ASP A 349 -6.33 19.34 -5.79
CA ASP A 349 -6.29 20.16 -7.02
C ASP A 349 -5.97 19.30 -8.25
N TYR A 350 -5.09 18.31 -8.10
CA TYR A 350 -4.79 17.38 -9.19
C TYR A 350 -5.93 16.42 -9.48
N ASN A 351 -6.72 16.04 -8.49
CA ASN A 351 -7.94 15.27 -8.73
C ASN A 351 -8.94 16.07 -9.57
N VAL A 352 -9.16 17.35 -9.25
CA VAL A 352 -10.02 18.24 -10.04
C VAL A 352 -9.52 18.38 -11.48
N ARG A 353 -8.22 18.62 -11.66
CA ARG A 353 -7.61 18.74 -12.99
C ARG A 353 -7.74 17.45 -13.79
N ALA A 354 -7.49 16.30 -13.15
CA ALA A 354 -7.62 14.99 -13.78
C ALA A 354 -9.07 14.68 -14.16
N GLU A 355 -10.04 15.09 -13.35
CA GLU A 355 -11.45 14.93 -13.67
C GLU A 355 -11.88 15.81 -14.86
N ARG A 356 -11.49 17.08 -14.88
CA ARG A 356 -11.74 17.98 -16.01
C ARG A 356 -11.15 17.44 -17.33
N MET A 357 -10.03 16.73 -17.25
CA MET A 357 -9.42 16.08 -18.43
C MET A 357 -10.05 14.71 -18.75
N GLY A 358 -11.00 14.25 -17.96
CA GLY A 358 -11.64 12.96 -18.14
C GLY A 358 -10.75 11.75 -17.79
N TRP A 359 -9.64 11.96 -17.10
CA TRP A 359 -8.74 10.89 -16.66
C TRP A 359 -9.24 10.22 -15.38
N LEU A 360 -9.86 10.99 -14.51
CA LEU A 360 -10.36 10.54 -13.23
C LEU A 360 -11.86 10.84 -13.13
N PRO A 361 -12.76 9.86 -13.29
CA PRO A 361 -14.18 10.07 -13.10
C PRO A 361 -14.53 10.15 -11.62
N SER A 362 -15.45 11.00 -11.23
CA SER A 362 -16.05 11.03 -9.91
C SER A 362 -17.55 10.71 -9.97
N ALA A 363 -18.17 10.51 -8.83
CA ALA A 363 -19.60 10.30 -8.71
C ALA A 363 -20.13 11.07 -7.48
N PRO A 364 -20.96 12.10 -7.68
CA PRO A 364 -21.42 12.64 -8.97
C PRO A 364 -20.29 13.31 -9.75
N GLN A 365 -20.39 13.34 -11.06
CA GLN A 365 -19.38 13.96 -11.92
C GLN A 365 -19.68 15.44 -12.17
N LEU A 366 -20.94 15.77 -12.42
CA LEU A 366 -21.40 17.13 -12.68
C LEU A 366 -22.25 17.63 -11.53
N GLN A 367 -22.13 18.91 -11.24
CA GLN A 367 -23.01 19.60 -10.29
C GLN A 367 -24.47 19.68 -10.81
N THR A 368 -24.63 19.75 -12.11
CA THR A 368 -25.94 19.77 -12.76
C THR A 368 -26.34 18.37 -13.23
N ASN A 369 -27.62 18.03 -13.06
CA ASN A 369 -28.15 16.77 -13.58
C ASN A 369 -27.91 16.68 -15.09
N PRO A 370 -27.28 15.60 -15.61
CA PRO A 370 -27.00 15.42 -17.03
C PRO A 370 -28.23 15.55 -17.93
N MET A 371 -29.40 15.13 -17.46
CA MET A 371 -30.69 15.31 -18.20
C MET A 371 -31.06 16.78 -18.35
N GLN A 372 -30.70 17.63 -17.40
CA GLN A 372 -30.92 19.07 -17.51
C GLN A 372 -29.96 19.68 -18.56
N VAL A 373 -28.70 19.24 -18.58
CA VAL A 373 -27.73 19.66 -19.59
C VAL A 373 -28.26 19.38 -21.02
N VAL A 374 -28.87 18.22 -21.22
CA VAL A 374 -29.50 17.88 -22.52
C VAL A 374 -30.66 18.83 -22.85
N LYS A 375 -31.53 19.11 -21.88
CA LYS A 375 -32.68 20.04 -22.07
C LYS A 375 -32.22 21.46 -22.39
N ASP A 376 -31.20 21.94 -21.70
CA ASP A 376 -30.62 23.26 -21.89
C ASP A 376 -29.96 23.39 -23.27
N ALA A 377 -29.25 22.33 -23.72
CA ALA A 377 -28.69 22.24 -25.06
C ALA A 377 -29.79 22.32 -26.13
N GLN A 378 -30.86 21.54 -25.96
CA GLN A 378 -32.00 21.54 -26.89
C GLN A 378 -32.70 22.90 -26.93
N ALA A 379 -32.88 23.57 -25.79
CA ALA A 379 -33.47 24.91 -25.71
C ALA A 379 -32.61 25.96 -26.45
N GLN A 380 -31.32 25.75 -26.58
CA GLN A 380 -30.39 26.60 -27.34
C GLN A 380 -30.17 26.14 -28.77
N GLY A 381 -30.84 25.07 -29.21
CA GLY A 381 -30.66 24.51 -30.55
C GLY A 381 -29.24 23.91 -30.78
N MET A 382 -28.54 23.49 -29.71
CA MET A 382 -27.20 22.96 -29.78
C MET A 382 -27.19 21.43 -29.60
N ASP A 383 -26.19 20.79 -30.18
CA ASP A 383 -25.87 19.40 -29.83
C ASP A 383 -25.42 19.35 -28.34
N PRO A 384 -25.92 18.40 -27.52
CA PRO A 384 -25.57 18.32 -26.11
C PRO A 384 -24.07 18.27 -25.81
N LYS A 385 -23.26 17.61 -26.66
CA LYS A 385 -21.80 17.57 -26.48
C LYS A 385 -21.16 18.95 -26.69
N ASP A 386 -21.61 19.69 -27.71
CA ASP A 386 -21.08 21.01 -28.03
C ASP A 386 -21.48 22.04 -26.97
N TYR A 387 -22.72 21.92 -26.49
CA TYR A 387 -23.19 22.70 -25.35
C TYR A 387 -22.35 22.41 -24.08
N ALA A 388 -22.13 21.14 -23.73
CA ALA A 388 -21.36 20.78 -22.56
C ALA A 388 -19.91 21.30 -22.64
N VAL A 389 -19.25 21.17 -23.81
CA VAL A 389 -17.90 21.71 -24.04
C VAL A 389 -17.87 23.23 -23.89
N LYS A 390 -18.85 23.93 -24.45
CA LYS A 390 -18.99 25.38 -24.31
C LYS A 390 -19.15 25.77 -22.85
N ALA A 391 -20.09 25.11 -22.15
CA ALA A 391 -20.45 25.43 -20.79
C ALA A 391 -19.33 25.10 -19.78
N LEU A 392 -18.51 24.08 -20.05
CA LEU A 392 -17.28 23.81 -19.28
C LEU A 392 -16.23 24.89 -19.50
N LYS A 393 -16.09 25.38 -20.74
CA LYS A 393 -15.11 26.43 -21.07
C LYS A 393 -15.48 27.80 -20.50
N ASP A 394 -16.76 28.15 -20.49
CA ASP A 394 -17.22 29.42 -19.94
C ASP A 394 -17.51 29.36 -18.44
N GLY A 395 -17.36 28.18 -17.81
CA GLY A 395 -17.53 27.98 -16.36
C GLY A 395 -18.98 27.92 -15.88
N SER A 396 -19.95 27.86 -16.80
CA SER A 396 -21.38 27.71 -16.43
C SER A 396 -21.77 26.28 -16.06
N LEU A 397 -21.02 25.29 -16.55
CA LEU A 397 -21.13 23.89 -16.13
C LEU A 397 -19.92 23.52 -15.28
N LYS A 398 -20.14 23.17 -14.04
CA LYS A 398 -19.09 22.82 -13.08
C LYS A 398 -19.05 21.33 -12.81
N MET A 399 -17.84 20.83 -12.53
CA MET A 399 -17.66 19.50 -11.99
C MET A 399 -18.01 19.48 -10.50
N SER A 400 -18.56 18.39 -10.02
CA SER A 400 -18.95 18.28 -8.60
C SER A 400 -17.75 18.35 -7.65
N CYS A 401 -16.59 17.89 -8.07
CA CYS A 401 -15.36 17.93 -7.28
C CYS A 401 -14.79 19.35 -7.09
N GLU A 402 -15.25 20.34 -7.85
CA GLU A 402 -14.82 21.73 -7.68
C GLU A 402 -15.44 22.38 -6.44
N ASP A 403 -16.63 21.94 -6.05
CA ASP A 403 -17.28 22.34 -4.81
C ASP A 403 -18.05 21.15 -4.21
N PRO A 404 -17.35 20.20 -3.58
CA PRO A 404 -17.98 18.99 -3.03
C PRO A 404 -19.02 19.27 -1.95
N ASP A 405 -18.89 20.40 -1.26
CA ASP A 405 -19.79 20.80 -0.17
C ASP A 405 -21.01 21.61 -0.65
N HIS A 406 -21.10 21.87 -1.95
CA HIS A 406 -22.27 22.55 -2.51
C HIS A 406 -23.54 21.70 -2.31
N PRO A 407 -24.66 22.28 -1.87
CA PRO A 407 -25.91 21.53 -1.58
C PRO A 407 -26.41 20.65 -2.72
N LEU A 408 -26.18 21.03 -3.98
CA LEU A 408 -26.54 20.23 -5.15
C LEU A 408 -25.73 18.94 -5.28
N ASN A 409 -24.58 18.84 -4.59
CA ASN A 409 -23.71 17.67 -4.60
C ASN A 409 -23.94 16.76 -3.38
N TRP A 410 -24.85 17.11 -2.47
CA TRP A 410 -25.09 16.30 -1.30
C TRP A 410 -25.78 14.99 -1.67
N PRO A 411 -25.24 13.85 -1.25
CA PRO A 411 -25.92 12.58 -1.37
C PRO A 411 -27.10 12.55 -0.39
N ARG A 412 -28.32 12.58 -0.90
CA ARG A 412 -29.53 12.65 -0.06
C ARG A 412 -30.00 11.28 0.41
N ASN A 413 -29.77 10.25 -0.43
CA ASN A 413 -30.16 8.87 -0.14
C ASN A 413 -28.95 7.98 -0.27
N MET A 414 -28.76 7.05 0.68
CA MET A 414 -27.71 6.07 0.66
C MET A 414 -28.26 4.67 0.93
N PHE A 415 -27.95 3.74 0.05
CA PHE A 415 -28.23 2.33 0.23
C PHE A 415 -26.92 1.58 0.49
N VAL A 416 -26.84 0.91 1.63
CA VAL A 416 -25.71 0.08 1.99
C VAL A 416 -26.11 -1.38 1.85
N TRP A 417 -25.45 -2.06 0.94
CA TRP A 417 -25.73 -3.46 0.64
C TRP A 417 -24.60 -4.34 1.12
N ARG A 418 -24.89 -5.13 2.18
CA ARG A 418 -23.97 -6.10 2.76
C ARG A 418 -22.60 -5.55 3.13
N SER A 419 -22.57 -4.37 3.70
CA SER A 419 -21.34 -3.71 4.10
C SER A 419 -21.48 -3.04 5.46
N ASN A 420 -20.54 -3.28 6.35
CA ASN A 420 -20.46 -2.57 7.61
C ASN A 420 -19.53 -1.36 7.49
N ILE A 421 -19.91 -0.37 6.71
CA ILE A 421 -19.07 0.80 6.42
C ILE A 421 -18.76 1.63 7.67
N LEU A 422 -19.69 1.75 8.61
CA LEU A 422 -19.48 2.51 9.85
C LEU A 422 -18.63 1.77 10.87
N GLY A 423 -18.66 0.44 10.86
CA GLY A 423 -17.89 -0.36 11.82
C GLY A 423 -16.53 -0.82 11.30
N SER A 424 -16.25 -0.72 10.00
CA SER A 424 -15.04 -1.27 9.40
C SER A 424 -14.24 -0.27 8.54
N SER A 425 -14.74 0.93 8.31
CA SER A 425 -14.09 1.94 7.48
C SER A 425 -13.17 2.84 8.30
N GLY A 426 -11.98 2.38 8.61
CA GLY A 426 -11.06 3.02 9.57
C GLY A 426 -10.78 4.50 9.36
N LYS A 427 -10.78 5.00 8.13
CA LYS A 427 -10.54 6.41 7.82
C LYS A 427 -11.79 7.19 7.39
N GLY A 428 -12.92 6.52 7.23
CA GLY A 428 -14.17 7.14 6.74
C GLY A 428 -15.15 7.53 7.84
N HIS A 429 -14.87 7.25 9.12
CA HIS A 429 -15.83 7.40 10.21
C HIS A 429 -16.30 8.83 10.39
N GLU A 430 -15.41 9.81 10.34
CA GLU A 430 -15.80 11.22 10.45
C GLU A 430 -16.71 11.62 9.30
N TYR A 431 -16.38 11.22 8.08
CA TYR A 431 -17.22 11.50 6.92
C TYR A 431 -18.63 10.90 7.07
N PHE A 432 -18.71 9.62 7.43
CA PHE A 432 -20.00 8.95 7.58
C PHE A 432 -20.79 9.49 8.77
N LEU A 433 -20.18 9.63 9.93
CA LEU A 433 -20.89 10.00 11.15
C LEU A 433 -21.23 11.49 11.18
N LYS A 434 -20.28 12.36 10.90
CA LYS A 434 -20.49 13.82 10.96
C LYS A 434 -21.12 14.34 9.69
N HIS A 435 -20.47 14.13 8.55
CA HIS A 435 -20.86 14.80 7.32
C HIS A 435 -22.04 14.15 6.60
N LEU A 436 -22.22 12.84 6.70
CA LEU A 436 -23.41 12.19 6.13
C LEU A 436 -24.58 12.12 7.12
N LEU A 437 -24.35 11.63 8.33
CA LEU A 437 -25.42 11.38 9.31
C LEU A 437 -25.68 12.55 10.26
N GLY A 438 -24.77 13.51 10.36
CA GLY A 438 -24.92 14.66 11.24
C GLY A 438 -24.81 14.33 12.73
N THR A 439 -24.05 13.29 13.08
CA THR A 439 -23.86 12.93 14.49
C THR A 439 -22.61 13.61 15.07
N SER A 440 -22.65 13.94 16.34
CA SER A 440 -21.50 14.42 17.11
C SER A 440 -20.66 13.30 17.72
N HIS A 441 -21.03 12.05 17.48
CA HIS A 441 -20.32 10.88 17.99
C HIS A 441 -19.12 10.54 17.11
N GLY A 442 -18.05 10.10 17.73
CA GLY A 442 -16.83 9.66 17.04
C GLY A 442 -15.73 10.71 17.06
N VAL A 443 -14.68 10.42 16.31
CA VAL A 443 -13.52 11.30 16.21
C VAL A 443 -13.89 12.54 15.42
N GLN A 444 -13.71 13.70 16.05
CA GLN A 444 -13.90 14.98 15.42
C GLN A 444 -12.56 15.52 14.94
N GLY A 445 -12.43 15.76 13.65
CA GLY A 445 -11.27 16.43 13.08
C GLY A 445 -11.16 17.89 13.52
N LYS A 446 -9.94 18.37 13.64
CA LYS A 446 -9.66 19.80 13.78
C LYS A 446 -8.97 20.28 12.53
N ASP A 447 -9.27 21.48 12.10
CA ASP A 447 -8.54 22.09 11.01
C ASP A 447 -7.09 22.35 11.45
N LEU A 448 -6.18 21.54 10.93
CA LEU A 448 -4.73 21.65 11.15
C LEU A 448 -4.03 22.19 9.91
N GLY A 449 -4.76 22.43 8.83
CA GLY A 449 -4.22 22.95 7.58
C GLY A 449 -3.64 24.35 7.76
N ALA A 450 -2.44 24.57 7.24
CA ALA A 450 -1.91 25.90 7.06
C ALA A 450 -2.64 26.59 5.87
N GLU A 451 -2.63 27.92 5.82
CA GLU A 451 -3.26 28.65 4.71
C GLU A 451 -2.68 28.27 3.33
N ASP A 452 -1.38 27.96 3.29
CA ASP A 452 -0.68 27.53 2.08
C ASP A 452 -0.97 26.09 1.67
N ALA A 453 -1.59 25.29 2.54
CA ALA A 453 -2.01 23.91 2.24
C ALA A 453 -3.45 23.83 1.69
N LYS A 454 -4.17 24.93 1.65
CA LYS A 454 -5.54 24.95 1.10
C LYS A 454 -5.51 24.69 -0.41
N PRO A 455 -6.47 23.89 -0.94
CA PRO A 455 -6.60 23.70 -2.37
C PRO A 455 -6.99 25.00 -3.08
N THR A 456 -6.56 25.14 -4.33
CA THR A 456 -6.84 26.32 -5.16
C THR A 456 -7.90 26.06 -6.22
N GLU A 457 -8.07 24.79 -6.62
CA GLU A 457 -9.03 24.36 -7.65
C GLU A 457 -10.38 23.93 -7.05
N VAL A 458 -10.42 23.73 -5.74
CA VAL A 458 -11.62 23.35 -4.99
C VAL A 458 -12.09 24.53 -4.16
N THR A 459 -13.38 24.81 -4.20
CA THR A 459 -13.98 25.79 -3.29
C THR A 459 -13.82 25.31 -1.86
N TRP A 460 -13.01 26.04 -1.10
CA TRP A 460 -12.73 25.70 0.29
C TRP A 460 -13.75 26.35 1.22
N HIS A 461 -14.40 25.52 2.03
CA HIS A 461 -15.29 25.97 3.09
C HIS A 461 -14.59 25.77 4.44
N ASP A 462 -14.59 26.79 5.30
CA ASP A 462 -13.95 26.69 6.62
C ASP A 462 -14.64 25.66 7.52
N GLN A 463 -15.93 25.45 7.30
CA GLN A 463 -16.71 24.41 7.95
C GLN A 463 -17.38 23.53 6.91
N ALA A 464 -17.08 22.24 6.94
CA ALA A 464 -17.74 21.29 6.09
C ALA A 464 -19.19 21.04 6.58
N PRO A 465 -20.16 20.90 5.66
CA PRO A 465 -21.56 20.64 6.03
C PRO A 465 -21.74 19.35 6.81
N GLU A 466 -22.73 19.33 7.68
CA GLU A 466 -23.10 18.17 8.49
C GLU A 466 -24.48 17.65 8.08
N GLY A 467 -24.70 16.32 8.18
CA GLY A 467 -26.01 15.71 7.95
C GLY A 467 -26.48 15.78 6.51
N LYS A 468 -25.64 15.42 5.55
CA LYS A 468 -25.97 15.50 4.11
C LYS A 468 -27.01 14.47 3.64
N LEU A 469 -27.29 13.42 4.44
CA LEU A 469 -28.26 12.37 4.10
C LEU A 469 -29.64 12.68 4.68
N ASP A 470 -30.67 12.41 3.88
CA ASP A 470 -32.05 12.35 4.34
C ASP A 470 -32.49 10.94 4.70
N LEU A 471 -31.87 9.93 4.06
CA LEU A 471 -32.26 8.54 4.20
C LEU A 471 -31.05 7.61 4.08
N LEU A 472 -30.85 6.77 5.09
CA LEU A 472 -29.91 5.66 5.07
C LEU A 472 -30.67 4.33 5.17
N VAL A 473 -30.56 3.51 4.14
CA VAL A 473 -31.13 2.16 4.09
C VAL A 473 -30.02 1.14 4.06
N THR A 474 -30.06 0.18 4.97
CA THR A 474 -29.09 -0.91 4.98
C THR A 474 -29.78 -2.26 4.72
N LEU A 475 -29.24 -3.00 3.74
CA LEU A 475 -29.63 -4.35 3.41
C LEU A 475 -28.53 -5.28 3.94
N ASP A 476 -28.80 -6.01 5.00
CA ASP A 476 -27.80 -6.90 5.61
C ASP A 476 -28.47 -8.13 6.25
N PHE A 477 -27.69 -9.20 6.36
CA PHE A 477 -28.08 -10.41 7.06
C PHE A 477 -27.57 -10.44 8.52
N ARG A 478 -26.89 -9.39 8.93
CA ARG A 478 -26.41 -9.17 10.30
C ARG A 478 -26.79 -7.77 10.77
N MET A 479 -27.08 -7.62 12.05
CA MET A 479 -27.26 -6.33 12.67
C MET A 479 -25.90 -5.68 12.91
N SER A 480 -25.31 -5.12 11.85
CA SER A 480 -24.02 -4.45 11.88
C SER A 480 -24.11 -3.06 12.49
N THR A 481 -22.97 -2.42 12.78
CA THR A 481 -22.93 -1.02 13.25
C THR A 481 -23.64 -0.10 12.27
N THR A 482 -23.50 -0.31 10.96
CA THR A 482 -24.20 0.46 9.94
C THR A 482 -25.72 0.32 10.08
N CYS A 483 -26.22 -0.88 10.35
CA CYS A 483 -27.65 -1.11 10.60
C CYS A 483 -28.17 -0.33 11.81
N LEU A 484 -27.37 -0.21 12.88
CA LEU A 484 -27.77 0.53 14.08
C LEU A 484 -27.97 2.03 13.84
N TYR A 485 -27.31 2.58 12.82
CA TYR A 485 -27.41 3.99 12.43
C TYR A 485 -28.37 4.23 11.27
N SER A 486 -28.94 3.17 10.69
CA SER A 486 -29.82 3.29 9.54
C SER A 486 -31.25 3.68 9.93
N ASP A 487 -31.89 4.45 9.07
CA ASP A 487 -33.33 4.77 9.20
C ASP A 487 -34.19 3.54 8.90
N ILE A 488 -33.75 2.73 7.94
CA ILE A 488 -34.42 1.50 7.53
C ILE A 488 -33.41 0.38 7.42
N VAL A 489 -33.71 -0.76 8.03
CA VAL A 489 -32.96 -2.00 7.88
C VAL A 489 -33.83 -3.03 7.19
N LEU A 490 -33.36 -3.53 6.05
CA LEU A 490 -34.02 -4.60 5.29
C LEU A 490 -33.23 -5.90 5.50
N PRO A 491 -33.80 -6.87 6.24
CA PRO A 491 -33.11 -8.12 6.51
C PRO A 491 -33.00 -8.94 5.22
N THR A 492 -31.77 -9.35 4.87
CA THR A 492 -31.50 -10.16 3.69
C THR A 492 -31.28 -11.62 4.03
N ALA A 493 -31.70 -12.50 3.14
CA ALA A 493 -31.43 -13.92 3.22
C ALA A 493 -29.92 -14.21 3.09
N THR A 494 -29.43 -15.20 3.82
CA THR A 494 -28.05 -15.69 3.72
C THR A 494 -27.88 -16.61 2.51
N TRP A 495 -26.65 -17.10 2.29
CA TRP A 495 -26.36 -17.94 1.11
C TRP A 495 -27.15 -19.24 1.04
N TYR A 496 -27.47 -19.86 2.17
CA TYR A 496 -28.27 -21.09 2.23
C TYR A 496 -29.78 -20.87 2.10
N GLU A 497 -30.21 -19.62 2.23
CA GLU A 497 -31.61 -19.21 2.29
C GLU A 497 -32.11 -18.62 0.96
N LYS A 498 -31.28 -18.61 -0.08
CA LYS A 498 -31.65 -18.00 -1.37
C LYS A 498 -31.07 -18.75 -2.56
N ASN A 499 -31.71 -18.60 -3.71
CA ASN A 499 -31.12 -18.91 -4.98
C ASN A 499 -30.31 -17.71 -5.49
N ASP A 500 -29.12 -17.96 -6.01
CA ASP A 500 -28.26 -16.93 -6.55
C ASP A 500 -27.25 -17.52 -7.55
N LEU A 501 -26.48 -16.66 -8.17
CA LEU A 501 -25.31 -17.04 -8.98
C LEU A 501 -24.06 -16.48 -8.33
N ASN A 502 -23.06 -17.32 -8.19
CA ASN A 502 -21.76 -16.90 -7.69
C ASN A 502 -20.73 -16.95 -8.81
N THR A 503 -20.07 -15.85 -9.03
CA THR A 503 -18.93 -15.72 -9.94
C THR A 503 -17.73 -15.15 -9.19
N SER A 504 -16.53 -15.41 -9.71
CA SER A 504 -15.29 -14.85 -9.17
C SER A 504 -14.33 -14.60 -10.31
N ASP A 505 -13.60 -13.51 -10.23
CA ASP A 505 -12.51 -13.23 -11.17
C ASP A 505 -11.32 -14.19 -11.01
N MET A 506 -11.35 -15.04 -10.00
CA MET A 506 -10.31 -16.04 -9.73
C MET A 506 -10.46 -17.31 -10.59
N HIS A 507 -11.62 -17.53 -11.21
CA HIS A 507 -11.89 -18.70 -12.03
C HIS A 507 -12.98 -18.41 -13.08
N PRO A 508 -13.06 -19.21 -14.17
CA PRO A 508 -14.01 -18.97 -15.26
C PRO A 508 -15.39 -19.62 -15.03
N PHE A 509 -15.68 -20.07 -13.81
CA PHE A 509 -16.91 -20.82 -13.53
C PHE A 509 -18.01 -19.91 -12.98
N ILE A 510 -19.25 -20.24 -13.32
CA ILE A 510 -20.46 -19.69 -12.71
C ILE A 510 -21.06 -20.79 -11.85
N HIS A 511 -21.20 -20.55 -10.56
CA HIS A 511 -21.75 -21.51 -9.63
C HIS A 511 -23.18 -21.12 -9.26
N PRO A 512 -24.17 -21.97 -9.45
CA PRO A 512 -25.48 -21.76 -8.87
C PRO A 512 -25.42 -21.97 -7.35
N LEU A 513 -25.99 -21.04 -6.62
CA LEU A 513 -26.30 -21.21 -5.21
C LEU A 513 -27.76 -21.63 -5.13
N SER A 514 -28.02 -22.83 -4.64
CA SER A 514 -29.38 -23.36 -4.48
C SER A 514 -29.82 -23.23 -3.03
N THR A 515 -31.04 -22.77 -2.82
CA THR A 515 -31.67 -22.69 -1.51
C THR A 515 -31.64 -24.03 -0.81
N ALA A 516 -31.13 -24.07 0.41
CA ALA A 516 -31.13 -25.27 1.24
C ALA A 516 -32.18 -25.21 2.37
N VAL A 517 -32.50 -23.97 2.82
CA VAL A 517 -33.50 -23.70 3.86
C VAL A 517 -34.27 -22.45 3.48
N ASP A 518 -35.50 -22.34 3.92
CA ASP A 518 -36.28 -21.12 3.72
C ASP A 518 -35.70 -19.93 4.49
N PRO A 519 -35.82 -18.71 3.96
CA PRO A 519 -35.40 -17.50 4.67
C PRO A 519 -36.10 -17.37 6.03
N ALA A 520 -35.33 -17.01 7.03
CA ALA A 520 -35.85 -16.84 8.39
C ALA A 520 -36.68 -15.55 8.50
N TRP A 521 -37.79 -15.61 9.20
CA TRP A 521 -38.70 -14.49 9.51
C TRP A 521 -39.12 -13.67 8.27
N GLN A 522 -38.77 -12.40 8.26
CA GLN A 522 -39.10 -11.46 7.18
C GLN A 522 -37.95 -11.26 6.19
N SER A 523 -36.88 -12.02 6.33
CA SER A 523 -35.74 -11.88 5.41
C SER A 523 -36.14 -12.31 3.99
N LYS A 524 -35.60 -11.58 3.01
CA LYS A 524 -35.82 -11.82 1.59
C LYS A 524 -34.49 -11.91 0.86
N SER A 525 -34.49 -12.57 -0.28
CA SER A 525 -33.32 -12.51 -1.16
C SER A 525 -33.07 -11.08 -1.63
N ASP A 526 -31.83 -10.77 -1.93
CA ASP A 526 -31.46 -9.45 -2.47
C ASP A 526 -32.28 -9.13 -3.74
N TRP A 527 -32.50 -10.13 -4.58
CA TRP A 527 -33.32 -10.00 -5.78
C TRP A 527 -34.76 -9.58 -5.47
N GLU A 528 -35.38 -10.16 -4.46
CA GLU A 528 -36.75 -9.81 -4.07
C GLU A 528 -36.85 -8.43 -3.44
N ILE A 529 -35.78 -7.97 -2.78
CA ILE A 529 -35.74 -6.64 -2.18
C ILE A 529 -35.59 -5.56 -3.25
N TYR A 530 -34.81 -5.82 -4.30
CA TYR A 530 -34.58 -4.86 -5.38
C TYR A 530 -35.64 -4.89 -6.48
N LYS A 531 -36.45 -5.93 -6.56
CA LYS A 531 -37.55 -6.06 -7.50
C LYS A 531 -38.75 -5.20 -7.09
#